data_c1a5efdba8116b038eb87d1a3be02529
#
_entry.id   c1a5efdba8116b038eb87d1a3be02529
#
_cell.length_a   1.000
_cell.length_b   1.000
_cell.length_c   1.000
_cell.angle_alpha   90.00
_cell.angle_beta   90.00
_cell.angle_gamma   90.00
#
_symmetry.space_group_name_H-M   'P 1'
#
loop_
_entity.id
_entity.type
_entity.pdbx_description
1 polymer ?
#
loop_
_entity_poly.entity_id
_entity_poly.type
_entity_poly.pdbx_seq_one_letter_code
_entity_poly.pdbx_strand_id
1 'polypeptide(L)'
;MKIITFAAIKGGVGKTTLTFNYGEWLAKKGHNVLLIDLDHQCNLTQCYNIYESKNTIANAFKGGNVDIKQVKENISLIPGSVQLDSVERDLENSDKKNMLLYLWLEDNYDKKQLDQFDYILIDCRPDFATATKNAVAVSHAIISPLTPSEFGYNAKFNLSTRLEAFRKDVIDYRTRESYITAELYFLANMIRPNYGSS
;
A
#
# COMPACT_ATOMS: atom_id res chain seq x y z
N MET A 1 5.74 13.33 8.06
CA MET A 1 5.35 11.96 7.66
C MET A 1 5.20 11.86 6.14
N LYS A 2 5.75 10.83 5.51
CA LYS A 2 5.61 10.52 4.08
C LYS A 2 4.97 9.15 3.92
N ILE A 3 3.98 9.04 3.03
CA ILE A 3 3.27 7.77 2.75
C ILE A 3 3.70 7.28 1.37
N ILE A 4 4.20 6.06 1.31
CA ILE A 4 4.71 5.43 0.08
C ILE A 4 4.03 4.08 -0.09
N THR A 5 3.41 3.86 -1.24
CA THR A 5 2.73 2.59 -1.57
C THR A 5 3.55 1.78 -2.58
N PHE A 6 3.74 0.50 -2.29
CA PHE A 6 4.31 -0.47 -3.22
C PHE A 6 3.16 -1.20 -3.92
N ALA A 7 2.90 -0.84 -5.17
CA ALA A 7 1.79 -1.37 -5.96
C ALA A 7 2.25 -1.85 -7.35
N ALA A 8 1.72 -2.98 -7.79
CA ALA A 8 1.89 -3.48 -9.15
C ALA A 8 0.75 -4.42 -9.50
N ILE A 9 0.32 -4.42 -10.74
CA ILE A 9 -0.75 -5.32 -11.23
C ILE A 9 -0.24 -6.76 -11.37
N LYS A 10 1.06 -6.95 -11.59
CA LYS A 10 1.67 -8.27 -11.73
C LYS A 10 2.09 -8.82 -10.37
N GLY A 11 1.78 -10.10 -10.11
CA GLY A 11 2.30 -10.85 -8.96
C GLY A 11 3.77 -11.24 -9.12
N GLY A 12 4.46 -11.49 -7.99
CA GLY A 12 5.84 -11.99 -8.01
C GLY A 12 6.92 -10.99 -8.43
N VAL A 13 6.60 -9.70 -8.51
CA VAL A 13 7.58 -8.66 -8.90
C VAL A 13 8.38 -8.10 -7.72
N GLY A 14 8.13 -8.58 -6.49
CA GLY A 14 8.89 -8.25 -5.29
C GLY A 14 8.37 -7.07 -4.48
N LYS A 15 7.07 -6.72 -4.57
CA LYS A 15 6.46 -5.64 -3.77
C LYS A 15 6.74 -5.81 -2.27
N THR A 16 6.26 -6.90 -1.68
CA THR A 16 6.43 -7.22 -0.25
C THR A 16 7.90 -7.22 0.17
N THR A 17 8.77 -7.82 -0.64
CA THR A 17 10.23 -7.83 -0.39
C THR A 17 10.80 -6.42 -0.35
N LEU A 18 10.38 -5.55 -1.28
CA LEU A 18 10.84 -4.17 -1.32
C LEU A 18 10.27 -3.37 -0.15
N THR A 19 8.98 -3.53 0.18
CA THR A 19 8.35 -2.86 1.33
C THR A 19 9.08 -3.23 2.62
N PHE A 20 9.32 -4.53 2.85
CA PHE A 20 10.04 -5.02 4.01
C PHE A 20 11.45 -4.45 4.08
N ASN A 21 12.27 -4.63 3.02
CA ASN A 21 13.67 -4.20 3.03
C ASN A 21 13.81 -2.68 3.10
N TYR A 22 12.90 -1.93 2.48
CA TYR A 22 12.93 -0.47 2.54
C TYR A 22 12.55 0.02 3.94
N GLY A 23 11.57 -0.61 4.59
CA GLY A 23 11.24 -0.35 5.99
C GLY A 23 12.40 -0.61 6.94
N GLU A 24 13.04 -1.76 6.81
CA GLU A 24 14.23 -2.13 7.60
C GLU A 24 15.40 -1.14 7.36
N TRP A 25 15.60 -0.72 6.11
CA TRP A 25 16.65 0.25 5.78
C TRP A 25 16.38 1.63 6.38
N LEU A 26 15.14 2.13 6.30
CA LEU A 26 14.75 3.41 6.90
C LEU A 26 14.91 3.38 8.43
N ALA A 27 14.44 2.31 9.09
CA ALA A 27 14.57 2.14 10.53
C ALA A 27 16.04 2.11 10.97
N LYS A 28 16.89 1.42 10.21
CA LYS A 28 18.36 1.41 10.45
C LYS A 28 18.99 2.80 10.28
N LYS A 29 18.36 3.72 9.54
CA LYS A 29 18.76 5.12 9.42
C LYS A 29 18.21 6.01 10.54
N GLY A 30 17.47 5.44 11.49
CA GLY A 30 16.90 6.14 12.64
C GLY A 30 15.51 6.75 12.40
N HIS A 31 14.83 6.39 11.29
CA HIS A 31 13.47 6.83 11.03
C HIS A 31 12.43 5.91 11.65
N ASN A 32 11.38 6.48 12.21
CA ASN A 32 10.21 5.74 12.67
C ASN A 32 9.32 5.36 11.49
N VAL A 33 9.11 4.07 11.29
CA VAL A 33 8.39 3.51 10.14
C VAL A 33 7.14 2.76 10.60
N LEU A 34 6.00 3.10 9.98
CA LEU A 34 4.78 2.30 10.06
C LEU A 34 4.62 1.51 8.76
N LEU A 35 4.55 0.20 8.88
CA LEU A 35 4.21 -0.70 7.78
C LEU A 35 2.72 -0.99 7.80
N ILE A 36 2.07 -1.05 6.64
CA ILE A 36 0.68 -1.46 6.49
C ILE A 36 0.61 -2.58 5.45
N ASP A 37 0.09 -3.73 5.85
CA ASP A 37 -0.09 -4.89 4.96
C ASP A 37 -1.52 -4.89 4.40
N LEU A 38 -1.66 -4.55 3.12
CA LEU A 38 -2.95 -4.54 2.38
C LEU A 38 -3.07 -5.74 1.42
N ASP A 39 -2.31 -6.80 1.65
CA ASP A 39 -2.49 -8.07 0.93
C ASP A 39 -3.20 -9.09 1.83
N HIS A 40 -4.29 -9.71 1.34
CA HIS A 40 -4.99 -10.79 2.04
C HIS A 40 -4.11 -12.03 2.28
N GLN A 41 -3.00 -12.17 1.57
CA GLN A 41 -1.99 -13.21 1.82
C GLN A 41 -1.18 -12.95 3.09
N CYS A 42 -1.19 -11.73 3.63
CA CYS A 42 -0.51 -11.31 4.85
C CYS A 42 1.01 -11.60 4.87
N ASN A 43 1.64 -11.57 3.70
CA ASN A 43 3.06 -11.93 3.56
C ASN A 43 3.98 -10.96 4.32
N LEU A 44 3.71 -9.66 4.29
CA LEU A 44 4.48 -8.66 5.05
C LEU A 44 4.32 -8.89 6.55
N THR A 45 3.11 -9.19 7.01
CA THR A 45 2.78 -9.50 8.40
C THR A 45 3.54 -10.73 8.89
N GLN A 46 3.62 -11.78 8.07
CA GLN A 46 4.34 -13.02 8.38
C GLN A 46 5.86 -12.81 8.43
N CYS A 47 6.42 -11.84 7.69
CA CYS A 47 7.85 -11.49 7.80
C CYS A 47 8.24 -11.06 9.22
N TYR A 48 7.29 -10.62 10.04
CA TYR A 48 7.49 -10.27 11.44
C TYR A 48 6.96 -11.35 12.43
N ASN A 49 6.76 -12.58 11.96
CA ASN A 49 6.28 -13.73 12.74
C ASN A 49 4.90 -13.50 13.39
N ILE A 50 4.05 -12.69 12.76
CA ILE A 50 2.65 -12.49 13.18
C ILE A 50 1.77 -13.32 12.26
N TYR A 51 1.10 -14.34 12.84
CA TYR A 51 0.23 -15.28 12.11
C TYR A 51 -1.24 -15.12 12.45
N GLU A 52 -1.53 -14.53 13.62
CA GLU A 52 -2.89 -14.25 14.08
C GLU A 52 -2.98 -12.80 14.60
N SER A 53 -4.03 -12.10 14.21
CA SER A 53 -4.30 -10.75 14.69
C SER A 53 -5.80 -10.47 14.64
N LYS A 54 -6.33 -9.81 15.70
CA LYS A 54 -7.76 -9.49 15.81
C LYS A 54 -8.10 -8.15 15.19
N ASN A 55 -7.31 -7.13 15.46
CA ASN A 55 -7.56 -5.75 15.06
C ASN A 55 -6.62 -5.39 13.89
N THR A 56 -6.92 -5.91 12.73
CA THR A 56 -6.12 -5.80 11.51
C THR A 56 -6.52 -4.60 10.66
N ILE A 57 -5.82 -4.40 9.55
CA ILE A 57 -6.17 -3.36 8.57
C ILE A 57 -7.60 -3.51 8.02
N ALA A 58 -8.15 -4.73 7.97
CA ALA A 58 -9.54 -4.94 7.55
C ALA A 58 -10.55 -4.18 8.43
N ASN A 59 -10.22 -3.93 9.70
CA ASN A 59 -11.06 -3.17 10.62
C ASN A 59 -11.12 -1.68 10.24
N ALA A 60 -10.04 -1.11 9.66
CA ALA A 60 -10.06 0.27 9.17
C ALA A 60 -11.16 0.49 8.12
N PHE A 61 -11.39 -0.50 7.28
CA PHE A 61 -12.44 -0.47 6.25
C PHE A 61 -13.86 -0.67 6.79
N LYS A 62 -13.99 -1.13 8.03
CA LYS A 62 -15.29 -1.35 8.72
C LYS A 62 -15.55 -0.32 9.82
N GLY A 63 -14.70 0.67 10.00
CA GLY A 63 -14.81 1.66 11.10
C GLY A 63 -14.50 1.07 12.48
N GLY A 64 -13.80 -0.07 12.53
CA GLY A 64 -13.41 -0.75 13.76
C GLY A 64 -12.04 -0.32 14.30
N ASN A 65 -11.68 -0.87 15.46
CA ASN A 65 -10.36 -0.64 16.04
C ASN A 65 -9.28 -1.38 15.25
N VAL A 66 -8.12 -0.74 15.10
CA VAL A 66 -6.92 -1.29 14.43
C VAL A 66 -5.75 -1.22 15.40
N ASP A 67 -4.99 -2.29 15.53
CA ASP A 67 -3.79 -2.32 16.36
C ASP A 67 -2.56 -1.93 15.54
N ILE A 68 -1.76 -1.02 16.11
CA ILE A 68 -0.41 -0.72 15.62
C ILE A 68 0.55 -1.47 16.54
N LYS A 69 1.24 -2.47 16.02
CA LYS A 69 2.16 -3.33 16.77
C LYS A 69 3.59 -2.91 16.52
N GLN A 70 4.31 -2.54 17.57
CA GLN A 70 5.77 -2.41 17.47
C GLN A 70 6.38 -3.80 17.25
N VAL A 71 7.06 -4.01 16.14
CA VAL A 71 7.63 -5.30 15.73
C VAL A 71 9.15 -5.34 15.86
N LYS A 72 9.78 -4.17 15.76
CA LYS A 72 11.22 -3.94 16.00
C LYS A 72 11.45 -2.52 16.51
N GLU A 73 12.68 -2.20 16.87
CA GLU A 73 13.08 -0.82 17.08
C GLU A 73 12.82 0.02 15.82
N ASN A 74 12.12 1.14 15.99
CA ASN A 74 11.71 2.06 14.91
C ASN A 74 10.79 1.46 13.82
N ILE A 75 10.26 0.24 14.02
CA ILE A 75 9.30 -0.37 13.09
C ILE A 75 8.03 -0.77 13.82
N SER A 76 6.92 -0.24 13.36
CA SER A 76 5.57 -0.67 13.74
C SER A 76 4.83 -1.21 12.52
N LEU A 77 3.85 -2.08 12.76
CA LEU A 77 3.08 -2.75 11.71
C LEU A 77 1.58 -2.72 12.04
N ILE A 78 0.76 -2.36 11.07
CA ILE A 78 -0.66 -2.69 11.03
C ILE A 78 -0.78 -4.01 10.27
N PRO A 79 -1.20 -5.11 10.96
CA PRO A 79 -1.24 -6.43 10.34
C PRO A 79 -2.27 -6.53 9.22
N GLY A 80 -1.95 -7.32 8.20
CA GLY A 80 -2.87 -7.73 7.16
C GLY A 80 -3.98 -8.64 7.66
N SER A 81 -4.94 -8.95 6.79
CA SER A 81 -6.06 -9.83 7.11
C SER A 81 -6.47 -10.68 5.93
N VAL A 82 -6.60 -11.98 6.15
CA VAL A 82 -7.20 -12.90 5.17
C VAL A 82 -8.67 -12.57 4.84
N GLN A 83 -9.33 -11.81 5.72
CA GLN A 83 -10.71 -11.36 5.52
C GLN A 83 -10.81 -10.12 4.61
N LEU A 84 -9.70 -9.53 4.19
CA LEU A 84 -9.71 -8.28 3.40
C LEU A 84 -10.54 -8.43 2.11
N ASP A 85 -10.45 -9.57 1.43
CA ASP A 85 -11.25 -9.87 0.24
C ASP A 85 -12.77 -9.86 0.49
N SER A 86 -13.22 -10.40 1.63
CA SER A 86 -14.65 -10.37 1.98
C SER A 86 -15.09 -8.95 2.29
N VAL A 87 -14.26 -8.18 2.98
CA VAL A 87 -14.54 -6.77 3.30
C VAL A 87 -14.65 -5.93 2.04
N GLU A 88 -13.77 -6.14 1.06
CA GLU A 88 -13.84 -5.41 -0.22
C GLU A 88 -15.13 -5.72 -0.97
N ARG A 89 -15.58 -6.98 -1.00
CA ARG A 89 -16.88 -7.36 -1.60
C ARG A 89 -18.06 -6.68 -0.92
N ASP A 90 -18.06 -6.65 0.42
CA ASP A 90 -19.13 -5.99 1.19
C ASP A 90 -19.19 -4.47 0.91
N LEU A 91 -18.07 -3.87 0.53
CA LEU A 91 -17.95 -2.45 0.22
C LEU A 91 -18.23 -2.10 -1.26
N GLU A 92 -18.46 -3.07 -2.13
CA GLU A 92 -18.53 -2.86 -3.59
C GLU A 92 -19.53 -1.75 -3.98
N ASN A 93 -20.64 -1.64 -3.26
CA ASN A 93 -21.69 -0.64 -3.49
C ASN A 93 -21.57 0.62 -2.61
N SER A 94 -20.48 0.77 -1.86
CA SER A 94 -20.27 1.94 -1.00
C SER A 94 -19.65 3.10 -1.79
N ASP A 95 -20.25 4.29 -1.73
CA ASP A 95 -19.72 5.50 -2.36
C ASP A 95 -18.36 5.92 -1.79
N LYS A 96 -18.09 5.60 -0.52
CA LYS A 96 -16.85 5.96 0.18
C LYS A 96 -15.75 4.91 0.06
N LYS A 97 -15.99 3.78 -0.62
CA LYS A 97 -15.09 2.61 -0.64
C LYS A 97 -13.61 2.93 -0.95
N ASN A 98 -13.35 3.94 -1.75
CA ASN A 98 -11.99 4.29 -2.20
C ASN A 98 -11.26 5.26 -1.26
N MET A 99 -11.91 5.78 -0.21
CA MET A 99 -11.38 6.79 0.72
C MET A 99 -11.40 6.34 2.19
N LEU A 100 -11.70 5.07 2.46
CA LEU A 100 -11.86 4.59 3.84
C LEU A 100 -10.56 4.62 4.63
N LEU A 101 -9.42 4.31 4.00
CA LEU A 101 -8.11 4.42 4.65
C LEU A 101 -7.74 5.87 4.94
N TYR A 102 -8.08 6.80 4.04
CA TYR A 102 -7.91 8.23 4.27
C TYR A 102 -8.69 8.67 5.52
N LEU A 103 -9.98 8.36 5.56
CA LEU A 103 -10.84 8.69 6.69
C LEU A 103 -10.33 8.07 7.99
N TRP A 104 -9.89 6.81 7.93
CA TRP A 104 -9.35 6.14 9.11
C TRP A 104 -8.06 6.80 9.60
N LEU A 105 -7.14 7.18 8.72
CA LEU A 105 -5.91 7.87 9.09
C LEU A 105 -6.21 9.24 9.71
N GLU A 106 -7.14 10.00 9.14
CA GLU A 106 -7.56 11.31 9.64
C GLU A 106 -8.19 11.18 11.03
N ASP A 107 -9.19 10.29 11.21
CA ASP A 107 -9.89 10.07 12.47
C ASP A 107 -9.01 9.55 13.61
N ASN A 108 -7.87 8.92 13.26
CA ASN A 108 -6.97 8.29 14.21
C ASN A 108 -5.60 8.98 14.29
N TYR A 109 -5.39 10.10 13.61
CA TYR A 109 -4.10 10.79 13.56
C TYR A 109 -3.56 11.07 14.97
N ASP A 110 -4.33 11.77 15.80
CA ASP A 110 -3.96 12.09 17.18
C ASP A 110 -4.12 10.90 18.12
N LYS A 111 -5.22 10.13 17.97
CA LYS A 111 -5.55 9.00 18.87
C LYS A 111 -4.48 7.89 18.84
N LYS A 112 -3.89 7.65 17.68
CA LYS A 112 -2.87 6.64 17.45
C LYS A 112 -1.46 7.25 17.36
N GLN A 113 -1.33 8.56 17.58
CA GLN A 113 -0.06 9.29 17.50
C GLN A 113 0.67 9.02 16.18
N LEU A 114 -0.05 9.14 15.05
CA LEU A 114 0.51 8.82 13.73
C LEU A 114 1.61 9.79 13.31
N ASP A 115 1.67 10.97 13.91
CA ASP A 115 2.70 11.99 13.73
C ASP A 115 4.11 11.53 14.19
N GLN A 116 4.18 10.50 15.06
CA GLN A 116 5.44 9.91 15.48
C GLN A 116 6.19 9.19 14.34
N PHE A 117 5.49 8.83 13.25
CA PHE A 117 6.09 8.11 12.13
C PHE A 117 6.63 9.08 11.08
N ASP A 118 7.88 8.91 10.67
CA ASP A 118 8.47 9.64 9.55
C ASP A 118 7.93 9.12 8.22
N TYR A 119 7.73 7.79 8.13
CA TYR A 119 7.27 7.10 6.94
C TYR A 119 6.16 6.10 7.25
N ILE A 120 5.17 6.06 6.37
CA ILE A 120 4.21 4.95 6.27
C ILE A 120 4.47 4.24 4.94
N LEU A 121 4.76 2.93 4.99
CA LEU A 121 4.96 2.10 3.80
C LEU A 121 3.82 1.10 3.69
N ILE A 122 3.16 1.07 2.54
CA ILE A 122 1.99 0.23 2.30
C ILE A 122 2.32 -0.85 1.26
N ASP A 123 2.20 -2.11 1.64
CA ASP A 123 2.32 -3.26 0.73
C ASP A 123 0.96 -3.65 0.17
N CYS A 124 0.81 -3.64 -1.15
CA CYS A 124 -0.43 -3.96 -1.83
C CYS A 124 -0.39 -5.30 -2.54
N ARG A 125 -1.54 -5.92 -2.67
CA ARG A 125 -1.75 -7.10 -3.52
C ARG A 125 -1.55 -6.78 -5.01
N PRO A 126 -1.41 -7.81 -5.89
CA PRO A 126 -1.13 -7.59 -7.31
C PRO A 126 -2.38 -7.25 -8.12
N ASP A 127 -3.03 -6.14 -7.80
CA ASP A 127 -4.21 -5.63 -8.51
C ASP A 127 -4.35 -4.10 -8.39
N PHE A 128 -5.48 -3.57 -8.84
CA PHE A 128 -5.89 -2.18 -8.65
C PHE A 128 -7.35 -2.12 -8.17
N ALA A 129 -7.68 -2.96 -7.17
CA ALA A 129 -8.99 -3.04 -6.54
C ALA A 129 -9.13 -2.05 -5.36
N THR A 130 -10.18 -2.18 -4.57
CA THR A 130 -10.55 -1.22 -3.52
C THR A 130 -9.43 -0.98 -2.51
N ALA A 131 -8.76 -2.04 -2.00
CA ALA A 131 -7.66 -1.88 -1.04
C ALA A 131 -6.48 -1.11 -1.66
N THR A 132 -6.05 -1.47 -2.87
CA THR A 132 -4.96 -0.77 -3.58
C THR A 132 -5.34 0.68 -3.90
N LYS A 133 -6.59 0.98 -4.29
CA LYS A 133 -7.07 2.35 -4.50
C LYS A 133 -7.02 3.18 -3.21
N ASN A 134 -7.38 2.61 -2.07
CA ASN A 134 -7.26 3.27 -0.77
C ASN A 134 -5.80 3.58 -0.41
N ALA A 135 -4.87 2.66 -0.66
CA ALA A 135 -3.45 2.92 -0.48
C ALA A 135 -2.95 4.08 -1.36
N VAL A 136 -3.34 4.07 -2.64
CA VAL A 136 -3.00 5.12 -3.61
C VAL A 136 -3.56 6.48 -3.17
N ALA A 137 -4.81 6.51 -2.65
CA ALA A 137 -5.49 7.74 -2.26
C ALA A 137 -4.78 8.48 -1.11
N VAL A 138 -4.09 7.78 -0.23
CA VAL A 138 -3.36 8.37 0.91
C VAL A 138 -1.88 8.62 0.62
N SER A 139 -1.38 8.18 -0.53
CA SER A 139 0.05 8.16 -0.82
C SER A 139 0.57 9.48 -1.38
N HIS A 140 1.82 9.79 -1.04
CA HIS A 140 2.62 10.81 -1.70
C HIS A 140 3.35 10.24 -2.93
N ALA A 141 3.75 8.96 -2.86
CA ALA A 141 4.43 8.27 -3.94
C ALA A 141 3.96 6.81 -4.05
N ILE A 142 3.92 6.32 -5.28
CA ILE A 142 3.67 4.92 -5.62
C ILE A 142 4.94 4.38 -6.25
N ILE A 143 5.51 3.32 -5.68
CA ILE A 143 6.65 2.60 -6.25
C ILE A 143 6.13 1.31 -6.87
N SER A 144 6.29 1.18 -8.18
CA SER A 144 5.90 -0.04 -8.91
C SER A 144 7.12 -0.79 -9.41
N PRO A 145 7.45 -1.94 -8.81
CA PRO A 145 8.53 -2.77 -9.31
C PRO A 145 8.18 -3.41 -10.65
N LEU A 146 9.13 -3.35 -11.59
CA LEU A 146 9.04 -3.97 -12.90
C LEU A 146 10.15 -5.01 -13.05
N THR A 147 9.80 -6.19 -13.54
CA THR A 147 10.77 -7.21 -13.93
C THR A 147 11.11 -7.08 -15.41
N PRO A 148 12.35 -7.39 -15.84
CA PRO A 148 12.74 -7.37 -17.25
C PRO A 148 12.02 -8.50 -18.00
N SER A 149 10.86 -8.17 -18.57
CA SER A 149 10.05 -9.09 -19.39
C SER A 149 9.08 -8.26 -20.22
N GLU A 150 8.62 -8.80 -21.36
CA GLU A 150 7.57 -8.19 -22.18
C GLU A 150 6.30 -7.90 -21.38
N PHE A 151 5.94 -8.79 -20.46
CA PHE A 151 4.81 -8.58 -19.54
C PHE A 151 5.04 -7.42 -18.55
N GLY A 152 6.29 -7.04 -18.26
CA GLY A 152 6.62 -5.89 -17.43
C GLY A 152 6.22 -4.58 -18.08
N TYR A 153 6.42 -4.45 -19.41
CA TYR A 153 6.00 -3.27 -20.16
C TYR A 153 4.49 -3.09 -20.16
N ASN A 154 3.74 -4.16 -20.42
CA ASN A 154 2.27 -4.13 -20.37
C ASN A 154 1.73 -3.81 -18.97
N ALA A 155 2.37 -4.32 -17.91
CA ALA A 155 2.00 -4.02 -16.53
C ALA A 155 2.20 -2.52 -16.20
N LYS A 156 3.28 -1.91 -16.70
CA LYS A 156 3.53 -0.46 -16.58
C LYS A 156 2.39 0.34 -17.18
N PHE A 157 2.04 0.07 -18.44
CA PHE A 157 0.98 0.76 -19.15
C PHE A 157 -0.37 0.61 -18.44
N ASN A 158 -0.72 -0.62 -18.03
CA ASN A 158 -1.96 -0.90 -17.31
C ASN A 158 -2.08 -0.12 -16.00
N LEU A 159 -1.01 -0.09 -15.17
CA LEU A 159 -1.05 0.63 -13.91
C LEU A 159 -1.21 2.14 -14.14
N SER A 160 -0.44 2.72 -15.07
CA SER A 160 -0.56 4.14 -15.41
C SER A 160 -1.96 4.52 -15.86
N THR A 161 -2.56 3.73 -16.77
CA THR A 161 -3.91 3.97 -17.28
C THR A 161 -4.97 3.90 -16.18
N ARG A 162 -4.85 2.90 -15.28
CA ARG A 162 -5.80 2.75 -14.16
C ARG A 162 -5.65 3.87 -13.14
N LEU A 163 -4.43 4.33 -12.87
CA LEU A 163 -4.18 5.47 -11.99
C LEU A 163 -4.78 6.76 -12.58
N GLU A 164 -4.60 7.01 -13.87
CA GLU A 164 -5.19 8.19 -14.53
C GLU A 164 -6.72 8.14 -14.53
N ALA A 165 -7.33 6.98 -14.76
CA ALA A 165 -8.78 6.81 -14.61
C ALA A 165 -9.22 7.11 -13.17
N PHE A 166 -8.52 6.57 -12.18
CA PHE A 166 -8.84 6.78 -10.78
C PHE A 166 -8.71 8.25 -10.35
N ARG A 167 -7.71 8.98 -10.88
CA ARG A 167 -7.58 10.43 -10.65
C ARG A 167 -8.78 11.22 -11.17
N LYS A 168 -9.37 10.80 -12.29
CA LYS A 168 -10.56 11.45 -12.86
C LYS A 168 -11.84 11.12 -12.11
N ASP A 169 -11.90 9.94 -11.48
CA ASP A 169 -13.08 9.48 -10.74
C ASP A 169 -13.16 10.10 -9.34
N VAL A 170 -12.01 10.44 -8.73
CA VAL A 170 -11.93 10.91 -7.34
C VAL A 170 -11.49 12.38 -7.32
N ILE A 171 -12.46 13.26 -7.56
CA ILE A 171 -12.24 14.71 -7.66
C ILE A 171 -13.05 15.50 -6.62
N ASP A 172 -12.56 16.65 -6.25
CA ASP A 172 -13.36 17.67 -5.59
C ASP A 172 -14.30 18.31 -6.62
N TYR A 173 -15.60 18.17 -6.43
CA TYR A 173 -16.60 18.69 -7.37
C TYR A 173 -16.64 20.22 -7.45
N ARG A 174 -16.07 20.95 -6.50
CA ARG A 174 -16.00 22.42 -6.48
C ARG A 174 -14.78 22.92 -7.27
N THR A 175 -13.60 22.33 -6.99
CA THR A 175 -12.34 22.74 -7.63
C THR A 175 -12.06 21.98 -8.91
N ARG A 176 -12.68 20.82 -9.09
CA ARG A 176 -12.41 19.82 -10.16
C ARG A 176 -11.00 19.24 -10.12
N GLU A 177 -10.30 19.43 -9.00
CA GLU A 177 -8.99 18.85 -8.79
C GLU A 177 -9.10 17.44 -8.21
N SER A 178 -8.17 16.56 -8.57
CA SER A 178 -8.13 15.21 -8.03
C SER A 178 -7.62 15.20 -6.61
N TYR A 179 -8.27 14.41 -5.75
CA TYR A 179 -7.71 14.08 -4.44
C TYR A 179 -6.48 13.16 -4.53
N ILE A 180 -6.26 12.51 -5.69
CA ILE A 180 -5.17 11.56 -5.90
C ILE A 180 -3.95 12.29 -6.43
N THR A 181 -3.08 12.71 -5.54
CA THR A 181 -1.85 13.49 -5.84
C THR A 181 -0.59 12.64 -5.92
N ALA A 182 -0.68 11.34 -5.60
CA ALA A 182 0.46 10.44 -5.56
C ALA A 182 1.24 10.40 -6.88
N GLU A 183 2.56 10.54 -6.82
CA GLU A 183 3.44 10.39 -7.98
C GLU A 183 3.80 8.92 -8.21
N LEU A 184 3.81 8.47 -9.47
CA LEU A 184 4.11 7.08 -9.85
C LEU A 184 5.54 6.93 -10.33
N TYR A 185 6.31 6.08 -9.64
CA TYR A 185 7.68 5.72 -9.97
C TYR A 185 7.78 4.25 -10.32
N PHE A 186 8.53 3.94 -11.38
CA PHE A 186 8.82 2.56 -11.77
C PHE A 186 10.24 2.20 -11.35
N LEU A 187 10.36 1.07 -10.64
CA LEU A 187 11.63 0.55 -10.17
C LEU A 187 11.96 -0.76 -10.91
N ALA A 188 13.06 -0.76 -11.64
CA ALA A 188 13.56 -2.00 -12.26
C ALA A 188 14.05 -2.96 -11.17
N ASN A 189 13.48 -4.17 -11.13
CA ASN A 189 13.78 -5.19 -10.12
C ASN A 189 14.10 -6.55 -10.78
N MET A 190 14.82 -7.41 -10.07
CA MET A 190 15.22 -8.75 -10.56
C MET A 190 16.00 -8.72 -11.88
N ILE A 191 16.81 -7.69 -12.10
CA ILE A 191 17.69 -7.59 -13.26
C ILE A 191 18.85 -8.57 -13.09
N ARG A 192 19.02 -9.47 -14.07
CA ARG A 192 20.17 -10.38 -14.12
C ARG A 192 21.26 -9.80 -15.02
N PRO A 193 22.56 -9.84 -14.63
CA PRO A 193 23.64 -9.21 -15.38
C PRO A 193 23.86 -9.73 -16.80
N ASN A 194 23.29 -10.88 -17.18
CA ASN A 194 23.55 -11.60 -18.42
C ASN A 194 22.31 -11.90 -19.28
N TYR A 195 21.28 -11.05 -19.26
CA TYR A 195 20.27 -11.10 -20.31
C TYR A 195 20.79 -10.35 -21.53
N GLY A 196 21.72 -11.01 -22.25
CA GLY A 196 21.96 -10.73 -23.66
C GLY A 196 20.69 -11.14 -24.42
N SER A 197 20.13 -10.24 -25.20
CA SER A 197 19.13 -10.53 -26.21
C SER A 197 19.66 -11.63 -27.15
N SER A 198 19.07 -12.80 -27.08
CA SER A 198 19.10 -13.73 -28.20
C SER A 198 18.01 -13.35 -29.19
#